data_a72394e5e1a2e66ef9d02d83b480ea11
#
_entry.id   a72394e5e1a2e66ef9d02d83b480ea11
#
_cell.length_a   1.000
_cell.length_b   1.000
_cell.length_c   1.000
_cell.angle_alpha   90.00
_cell.angle_beta   90.00
_cell.angle_gamma   90.00
#
_symmetry.space_group_name_H-M   'P 1'
#
loop_
_entity.id
_entity.type
_entity.pdbx_description
1 polymer ?
#
loop_
_entity_poly.entity_id
_entity_poly.type
_entity_poly.pdbx_seq_one_letter_code
_entity_poly.pdbx_strand_id
1 'polypeptide(L)'
;LTIGNIGAERGGEVAFLKLDRLKWDDFSFLDVSAVTTQGSSKIGAAMLRYGAVIINGFRRYIRFQPYDDGDSVNVSNKPLTTAYVPTDDGRASVGIVMPGCADYEAGLRQGDIIISIDGKAIASFAAFQRFTLVKGMTHKMRVLTQEGKVKDVVITR
;
A
#
# COMPACT_ATOMS: atom_id res chain seq x y z
N LEU A 1 6.67 8.31 -6.48
CA LEU A 1 5.45 8.67 -5.73
C LEU A 1 5.42 7.85 -4.45
N THR A 2 5.26 8.47 -3.30
CA THR A 2 5.08 7.81 -2.01
C THR A 2 3.66 8.00 -1.53
N ILE A 3 3.12 7.03 -0.79
CA ILE A 3 1.82 7.17 -0.14
C ILE A 3 2.08 7.74 1.25
N GLY A 4 1.68 8.98 1.46
CA GLY A 4 1.74 9.65 2.76
C GLY A 4 0.47 9.46 3.57
N ASN A 5 0.43 10.02 4.78
CA ASN A 5 -0.73 9.94 5.67
C ASN A 5 -1.99 10.64 5.12
N ILE A 6 -1.83 11.56 4.15
CA ILE A 6 -2.90 12.39 3.59
C ILE A 6 -3.11 12.07 2.09
N GLY A 7 -2.46 11.05 1.55
CA GLY A 7 -2.56 10.66 0.14
C GLY A 7 -1.21 10.43 -0.52
N ALA A 8 -1.16 10.60 -1.83
CA ALA A 8 0.06 10.43 -2.59
C ALA A 8 0.94 11.68 -2.48
N GLU A 9 2.18 11.48 -2.05
CA GLU A 9 3.19 12.54 -2.02
C GLU A 9 4.09 12.42 -3.27
N ARG A 10 4.46 13.56 -3.85
CA ARG A 10 5.53 13.61 -4.87
C ARG A 10 6.85 13.35 -4.15
N GLY A 11 7.27 12.10 -4.10
CA GLY A 11 8.50 11.68 -3.44
C GLY A 11 9.53 11.14 -4.42
N GLY A 12 10.76 11.03 -3.95
CA GLY A 12 11.86 10.37 -4.64
C GLY A 12 11.71 8.85 -4.69
N GLU A 13 12.77 8.17 -5.01
CA GLU A 13 12.84 6.71 -4.95
C GLU A 13 12.59 6.22 -3.53
N VAL A 14 11.80 5.17 -3.41
CA VAL A 14 11.57 4.47 -2.15
C VAL A 14 12.02 3.03 -2.29
N ALA A 15 12.60 2.49 -1.22
CA ALA A 15 12.95 1.08 -1.13
C ALA A 15 11.95 0.36 -0.21
N PHE A 16 11.52 -0.82 -0.63
CA PHE A 16 10.77 -1.73 0.20
C PHE A 16 11.75 -2.64 0.94
N LEU A 17 11.56 -2.75 2.24
CA LEU A 17 12.42 -3.49 3.14
C LEU A 17 11.61 -4.59 3.82
N LYS A 18 12.25 -5.73 4.03
CA LYS A 18 11.77 -6.76 4.91
C LYS A 18 12.65 -6.74 6.15
N LEU A 19 12.04 -6.51 7.31
CA LEU A 19 12.71 -6.50 8.59
C LEU A 19 12.37 -7.80 9.31
N ASP A 20 13.38 -8.57 9.69
CA ASP A 20 13.19 -9.79 10.46
C ASP A 20 12.53 -9.49 11.80
N ARG A 21 12.88 -8.34 12.40
CA ARG A 21 12.38 -7.91 13.70
C ARG A 21 12.33 -6.39 13.81
N LEU A 22 11.21 -5.89 14.34
CA LEU A 22 11.05 -4.53 14.86
C LEU A 22 10.74 -4.63 16.35
N LYS A 23 11.64 -4.14 17.20
CA LYS A 23 11.46 -4.17 18.65
C LYS A 23 10.87 -2.85 19.15
N TRP A 24 9.85 -2.95 20.02
CA TRP A 24 9.30 -1.84 20.77
C TRP A 24 9.20 -2.23 22.25
N ASP A 25 9.96 -1.58 23.10
CA ASP A 25 10.20 -1.99 24.49
C ASP A 25 10.66 -3.46 24.54
N ASP A 26 9.95 -4.32 25.24
CA ASP A 26 10.25 -5.75 25.35
C ASP A 26 9.48 -6.60 24.34
N PHE A 27 8.62 -5.99 23.50
CA PHE A 27 7.83 -6.69 22.51
C PHE A 27 8.46 -6.63 21.11
N SER A 28 8.36 -7.71 20.38
CA SER A 28 8.93 -7.84 19.03
C SER A 28 7.86 -8.11 17.97
N PHE A 29 7.87 -7.32 16.90
CA PHE A 29 7.13 -7.60 15.68
C PHE A 29 8.07 -8.29 14.71
N LEU A 30 7.71 -9.49 14.25
CA LEU A 30 8.51 -10.31 13.34
C LEU A 30 7.96 -10.20 11.92
N ASP A 31 8.84 -10.35 10.93
CA ASP A 31 8.49 -10.38 9.51
C ASP A 31 7.77 -9.10 9.02
N VAL A 32 8.30 -7.94 9.42
CA VAL A 32 7.70 -6.63 9.15
C VAL A 32 8.08 -6.11 7.77
N SER A 33 7.08 -5.78 6.94
CA SER A 33 7.32 -5.02 5.71
C SER A 33 7.37 -3.53 6.00
N ALA A 34 8.42 -2.87 5.53
CA ALA A 34 8.65 -1.44 5.69
C ALA A 34 8.94 -0.76 4.35
N VAL A 35 8.82 0.54 4.31
CA VAL A 35 9.15 1.37 3.15
C VAL A 35 10.00 2.52 3.62
N THR A 36 11.08 2.83 2.89
CA THR A 36 11.88 4.02 3.19
C THR A 36 11.05 5.29 2.94
N THR A 37 11.31 6.32 3.72
CA THR A 37 10.69 7.64 3.57
C THR A 37 11.76 8.72 3.70
N GLN A 38 11.57 9.83 3.01
CA GLN A 38 12.46 11.01 3.17
C GLN A 38 12.08 11.85 4.41
N GLY A 39 10.95 11.57 5.02
CA GLY A 39 10.49 12.25 6.22
C GLY A 39 10.80 11.49 7.51
N SER A 40 10.09 11.85 8.59
CA SER A 40 10.23 11.17 9.88
C SER A 40 9.79 9.70 9.80
N SER A 41 10.45 8.85 10.58
CA SER A 41 10.04 7.45 10.73
C SER A 41 8.60 7.37 11.28
N LYS A 42 7.80 6.47 10.71
CA LYS A 42 6.39 6.29 11.07
C LYS A 42 6.12 4.81 11.31
N ILE A 43 5.33 4.52 12.32
CA ILE A 43 4.80 3.18 12.56
C ILE A 43 3.32 3.21 12.21
N GLY A 44 2.89 2.31 11.33
CA GLY A 44 1.51 2.27 10.85
C GLY A 44 0.53 1.76 11.92
N ALA A 45 -0.71 2.24 11.88
CA ALA A 45 -1.78 1.85 12.82
C ALA A 45 -2.14 0.34 12.77
N ALA A 46 -1.66 -0.41 11.78
CA ALA A 46 -1.88 -1.86 11.71
C ALA A 46 -1.35 -2.62 12.94
N MET A 47 -0.35 -2.07 13.64
CA MET A 47 0.16 -2.65 14.89
C MET A 47 -0.87 -2.69 16.02
N LEU A 48 -1.87 -1.80 16.00
CA LEU A 48 -2.95 -1.78 16.98
C LEU A 48 -3.85 -3.05 16.96
N ARG A 49 -3.66 -3.91 15.95
CA ARG A 49 -4.27 -5.25 15.94
C ARG A 49 -3.69 -6.19 16.99
N TYR A 50 -2.47 -5.92 17.44
CA TYR A 50 -1.71 -6.80 18.32
C TYR A 50 -1.56 -6.26 19.74
N GLY A 51 -1.95 -5.00 19.97
CA GLY A 51 -1.83 -4.37 21.26
C GLY A 51 -2.31 -2.93 21.26
N ALA A 52 -2.25 -2.31 22.43
CA ALA A 52 -2.55 -0.91 22.65
C ALA A 52 -1.28 -0.06 22.71
N VAL A 53 -1.37 1.17 22.21
CA VAL A 53 -0.32 2.19 22.40
C VAL A 53 -0.73 3.09 23.56
N ILE A 54 0.07 3.11 24.60
CA ILE A 54 -0.11 3.94 25.79
C ILE A 54 0.77 5.17 25.64
N ILE A 55 0.15 6.34 25.61
CA ILE A 55 0.85 7.63 25.55
C ILE A 55 0.68 8.34 26.90
N ASN A 56 1.78 8.60 27.58
CA ASN A 56 1.79 9.38 28.82
C ASN A 56 2.53 10.70 28.57
N GLY A 57 1.78 11.75 28.30
CA GLY A 57 2.34 13.08 28.03
C GLY A 57 3.02 13.72 29.22
N PHE A 58 2.57 13.41 30.45
CA PHE A 58 3.17 13.94 31.67
C PHE A 58 4.56 13.34 31.93
N ARG A 59 4.68 12.00 31.78
CA ARG A 59 5.95 11.30 31.96
C ARG A 59 6.76 11.17 30.67
N ARG A 60 6.27 11.69 29.57
CA ARG A 60 6.93 11.74 28.24
C ARG A 60 7.38 10.37 27.75
N TYR A 61 6.54 9.35 27.89
CA TYR A 61 6.82 8.04 27.29
C TYR A 61 5.65 7.56 26.40
N ILE A 62 6.00 6.71 25.46
CA ILE A 62 5.08 5.94 24.63
C ILE A 62 5.44 4.47 24.84
N ARG A 63 4.46 3.64 25.19
CA ARG A 63 4.65 2.21 25.43
C ARG A 63 3.70 1.40 24.58
N PHE A 64 4.14 0.25 24.11
CA PHE A 64 3.29 -0.76 23.50
C PHE A 64 2.90 -1.80 24.55
N GLN A 65 1.59 -2.10 24.64
CA GLN A 65 1.05 -3.15 25.50
C GLN A 65 0.37 -4.20 24.62
N PRO A 66 0.93 -5.39 24.47
CA PRO A 66 0.32 -6.46 23.69
C PRO A 66 -1.00 -6.91 24.32
N TYR A 67 -1.90 -7.45 23.48
CA TYR A 67 -3.16 -8.05 23.95
C TYR A 67 -2.95 -9.47 24.47
N ASP A 68 -1.95 -10.18 23.96
CA ASP A 68 -1.59 -11.53 24.36
C ASP A 68 -0.33 -11.53 25.22
N ASP A 69 -0.15 -12.56 26.05
CA ASP A 69 0.98 -12.67 27.00
C ASP A 69 2.33 -13.03 26.34
N GLY A 70 2.41 -13.03 25.03
CA GLY A 70 3.65 -13.29 24.29
C GLY A 70 4.60 -12.08 24.29
N ASP A 71 5.87 -12.34 23.98
CA ASP A 71 6.91 -11.33 23.78
C ASP A 71 7.07 -10.91 22.31
N SER A 72 6.37 -11.60 21.42
CA SER A 72 6.48 -11.36 19.97
C SER A 72 5.23 -11.77 19.19
N VAL A 73 5.08 -11.18 18.02
CA VAL A 73 4.04 -11.53 17.04
C VAL A 73 4.62 -11.52 15.63
N ASN A 74 4.21 -12.52 14.83
CA ASN A 74 4.50 -12.50 13.40
C ASN A 74 3.47 -11.64 12.68
N VAL A 75 3.91 -10.54 12.10
CA VAL A 75 3.03 -9.54 11.47
C VAL A 75 2.60 -10.01 10.09
N SER A 76 3.46 -10.77 9.37
CA SER A 76 3.23 -11.31 8.01
C SER A 76 2.45 -10.37 7.09
N ASN A 77 2.75 -9.09 7.17
CA ASN A 77 2.11 -8.09 6.32
C ASN A 77 2.53 -8.35 4.87
N LYS A 78 1.56 -8.64 4.02
CA LYS A 78 1.81 -8.55 2.58
C LYS A 78 2.07 -7.08 2.27
N PRO A 79 3.23 -6.73 1.71
CA PRO A 79 3.51 -5.34 1.33
C PRO A 79 2.44 -4.88 0.33
N LEU A 80 2.09 -3.60 0.37
CA LEU A 80 1.26 -2.99 -0.65
C LEU A 80 2.07 -2.96 -1.95
N THR A 81 1.82 -3.91 -2.82
CA THR A 81 2.58 -4.07 -4.08
C THR A 81 2.08 -3.18 -5.19
N THR A 82 0.80 -2.78 -5.12
CA THR A 82 0.15 -1.93 -6.12
C THR A 82 -0.76 -0.93 -5.42
N ALA A 83 -0.61 0.35 -5.73
CA ALA A 83 -1.48 1.41 -5.24
C ALA A 83 -1.97 2.26 -6.41
N TYR A 84 -3.22 2.70 -6.30
CA TYR A 84 -3.87 3.55 -7.27
C TYR A 84 -4.07 4.94 -6.69
N VAL A 85 -3.89 5.95 -7.52
CA VAL A 85 -3.96 7.37 -7.11
C VAL A 85 -4.73 8.18 -8.14
N PRO A 86 -5.31 9.33 -7.76
CA PRO A 86 -5.86 10.24 -8.73
C PRO A 86 -4.75 10.91 -9.55
N THR A 87 -5.00 11.15 -10.81
CA THR A 87 -4.25 12.09 -11.65
C THR A 87 -4.69 13.52 -11.37
N ASP A 88 -3.96 14.52 -11.89
CA ASP A 88 -4.33 15.94 -11.73
C ASP A 88 -5.71 16.24 -12.35
N ASP A 89 -6.13 15.51 -13.38
CA ASP A 89 -7.46 15.60 -14.01
C ASP A 89 -8.51 14.66 -13.37
N GLY A 90 -8.20 14.04 -12.23
CA GLY A 90 -9.12 13.25 -11.42
C GLY A 90 -9.38 11.84 -11.91
N ARG A 91 -8.68 11.34 -12.94
CA ARG A 91 -8.76 9.94 -13.37
C ARG A 91 -8.01 9.00 -12.43
N ALA A 92 -8.30 7.71 -12.47
CA ALA A 92 -7.57 6.71 -11.71
C ALA A 92 -6.29 6.31 -12.46
N SER A 93 -5.16 6.29 -11.75
CA SER A 93 -3.88 5.84 -12.29
C SER A 93 -3.16 4.89 -11.34
N VAL A 94 -2.23 4.12 -11.87
CA VAL A 94 -1.31 3.29 -11.09
C VAL A 94 -0.24 4.18 -10.49
N GLY A 95 -0.35 4.46 -9.20
CA GLY A 95 0.62 5.29 -8.48
C GLY A 95 1.89 4.53 -8.09
N ILE A 96 1.73 3.27 -7.68
CA ILE A 96 2.82 2.36 -7.34
C ILE A 96 2.51 1.00 -7.94
N VAL A 97 3.49 0.36 -8.53
CA VAL A 97 3.50 -1.07 -8.84
C VAL A 97 4.93 -1.58 -8.64
N MET A 98 5.09 -2.57 -7.77
CA MET A 98 6.41 -3.12 -7.45
C MET A 98 6.89 -4.04 -8.56
N PRO A 99 8.14 -3.89 -9.04
CA PRO A 99 8.74 -4.88 -9.92
C PRO A 99 8.68 -6.28 -9.30
N GLY A 100 8.35 -7.28 -10.11
CA GLY A 100 8.23 -8.69 -9.68
C GLY A 100 6.94 -9.03 -8.93
N CYS A 101 6.03 -8.09 -8.67
CA CYS A 101 4.70 -8.44 -8.17
C CYS A 101 3.79 -8.92 -9.32
N ALA A 102 2.71 -9.64 -8.97
CA ALA A 102 1.78 -10.20 -9.96
C ALA A 102 1.21 -9.15 -10.93
N ASP A 103 0.86 -7.96 -10.44
CA ASP A 103 0.33 -6.88 -11.27
C ASP A 103 1.38 -6.32 -12.24
N TYR A 104 2.64 -6.25 -11.81
CA TYR A 104 3.76 -5.86 -12.67
C TYR A 104 4.01 -6.89 -13.76
N GLU A 105 4.03 -8.18 -13.41
CA GLU A 105 4.20 -9.29 -14.36
C GLU A 105 3.00 -9.38 -15.34
N ALA A 106 1.79 -9.05 -14.87
CA ALA A 106 0.61 -8.93 -15.72
C ALA A 106 0.68 -7.74 -16.69
N GLY A 107 1.66 -6.85 -16.54
CA GLY A 107 1.93 -5.76 -17.44
C GLY A 107 1.54 -4.37 -16.93
N LEU A 108 0.98 -4.21 -15.72
CA LEU A 108 0.75 -2.87 -15.16
C LEU A 108 2.08 -2.14 -14.95
N ARG A 109 2.07 -0.84 -15.22
CA ARG A 109 3.21 0.04 -14.99
C ARG A 109 2.75 1.29 -14.25
N GLN A 110 3.66 1.87 -13.47
CA GLN A 110 3.41 3.14 -12.81
C GLN A 110 3.04 4.21 -13.83
N GLY A 111 2.00 5.00 -13.55
CA GLY A 111 1.48 6.02 -14.43
C GLY A 111 0.45 5.52 -15.46
N ASP A 112 0.22 4.21 -15.59
CA ASP A 112 -0.88 3.69 -16.41
C ASP A 112 -2.21 4.23 -15.87
N ILE A 113 -3.07 4.78 -16.74
CA ILE A 113 -4.38 5.32 -16.40
C ILE A 113 -5.45 4.27 -16.67
N ILE A 114 -6.32 4.03 -15.70
CA ILE A 114 -7.38 3.01 -15.80
C ILE A 114 -8.55 3.57 -16.61
N ILE A 115 -8.86 2.94 -17.71
CA ILE A 115 -9.99 3.30 -18.61
C ILE A 115 -11.24 2.49 -18.23
N SER A 116 -11.10 1.18 -18.04
CA SER A 116 -12.22 0.30 -17.69
C SER A 116 -11.76 -0.92 -16.91
N ILE A 117 -12.67 -1.51 -16.13
CA ILE A 117 -12.49 -2.77 -15.43
C ILE A 117 -13.69 -3.67 -15.74
N ASP A 118 -13.44 -4.89 -16.21
CA ASP A 118 -14.46 -5.87 -16.61
C ASP A 118 -15.53 -5.28 -17.56
N GLY A 119 -15.08 -4.45 -18.49
CA GLY A 119 -15.93 -3.76 -19.46
C GLY A 119 -16.67 -2.53 -18.93
N LYS A 120 -16.61 -2.24 -17.62
CA LYS A 120 -17.21 -1.02 -17.04
C LYS A 120 -16.23 0.15 -17.11
N ALA A 121 -16.65 1.26 -17.71
CA ALA A 121 -15.82 2.46 -17.81
C ALA A 121 -15.53 3.07 -16.43
N ILE A 122 -14.29 3.47 -16.22
CA ILE A 122 -13.81 4.14 -15.01
C ILE A 122 -13.49 5.60 -15.36
N ALA A 123 -14.47 6.47 -15.22
CA ALA A 123 -14.34 7.87 -15.61
C ALA A 123 -13.56 8.73 -14.63
N SER A 124 -13.44 8.31 -13.36
CA SER A 124 -12.76 9.09 -12.32
C SER A 124 -12.18 8.18 -11.24
N PHE A 125 -11.29 8.74 -10.42
CA PHE A 125 -10.75 8.04 -9.25
C PHE A 125 -11.87 7.68 -8.25
N ALA A 126 -12.87 8.54 -8.07
CA ALA A 126 -14.03 8.24 -7.23
C ALA A 126 -14.87 7.07 -7.76
N ALA A 127 -14.99 6.92 -9.09
CA ALA A 127 -15.63 5.76 -9.71
C ALA A 127 -14.80 4.50 -9.48
N PHE A 128 -13.47 4.58 -9.57
CA PHE A 128 -12.56 3.48 -9.26
C PHE A 128 -12.69 3.02 -7.80
N GLN A 129 -12.72 3.95 -6.84
CA GLN A 129 -12.85 3.62 -5.42
C GLN A 129 -14.17 2.88 -5.08
N ARG A 130 -15.24 3.14 -5.85
CA ARG A 130 -16.52 2.44 -5.72
C ARG A 130 -16.53 1.07 -6.40
N PHE A 131 -15.57 0.81 -7.28
CA PHE A 131 -15.43 -0.48 -7.92
C PHE A 131 -14.77 -1.47 -6.96
N THR A 132 -15.44 -2.57 -6.66
CA THR A 132 -14.90 -3.59 -5.76
C THR A 132 -14.06 -4.60 -6.56
N LEU A 133 -12.77 -4.59 -6.34
CA LEU A 133 -11.87 -5.65 -6.81
C LEU A 133 -11.98 -6.82 -5.82
N VAL A 134 -12.66 -7.88 -6.21
CA VAL A 134 -12.98 -9.01 -5.34
C VAL A 134 -11.74 -9.89 -5.15
N LYS A 135 -11.40 -10.17 -3.89
CA LYS A 135 -10.28 -11.05 -3.54
C LYS A 135 -10.52 -12.47 -4.09
N GLY A 136 -9.50 -13.05 -4.71
CA GLY A 136 -9.54 -14.36 -5.37
C GLY A 136 -10.09 -14.32 -6.80
N MET A 137 -10.58 -13.18 -7.28
CA MET A 137 -11.09 -13.06 -8.64
C MET A 137 -10.09 -12.41 -9.58
N THR A 138 -10.22 -12.76 -10.84
CA THR A 138 -9.46 -12.18 -11.95
C THR A 138 -10.28 -11.06 -12.58
N HIS A 139 -9.65 -9.91 -12.78
CA HIS A 139 -10.26 -8.73 -13.38
C HIS A 139 -9.50 -8.31 -14.65
N LYS A 140 -10.24 -8.00 -15.70
CA LYS A 140 -9.65 -7.45 -16.94
C LYS A 140 -9.66 -5.93 -16.88
N MET A 141 -8.48 -5.32 -16.78
CA MET A 141 -8.31 -3.87 -16.82
C MET A 141 -7.87 -3.43 -18.21
N ARG A 142 -8.49 -2.38 -18.73
CA ARG A 142 -8.00 -1.63 -19.87
C ARG A 142 -7.36 -0.36 -19.39
N VAL A 143 -6.11 -0.13 -19.79
CA VAL A 143 -5.33 1.01 -19.33
C VAL A 143 -4.72 1.78 -20.49
N LEU A 144 -4.54 3.08 -20.30
CA LEU A 144 -3.78 3.97 -21.16
C LEU A 144 -2.38 4.13 -20.58
N THR A 145 -1.35 3.74 -21.33
CA THR A 145 0.05 3.87 -20.91
C THR A 145 0.52 5.32 -20.99
N GLN A 146 1.65 5.64 -20.34
CA GLN A 146 2.30 6.95 -20.47
C GLN A 146 2.70 7.30 -21.92
N GLU A 147 2.90 6.28 -22.76
CA GLU A 147 3.20 6.45 -24.20
C GLU A 147 1.94 6.70 -25.06
N GLY A 148 0.76 6.80 -24.43
CA GLY A 148 -0.50 7.01 -25.13
C GLY A 148 -1.09 5.74 -25.79
N LYS A 149 -0.56 4.55 -25.49
CA LYS A 149 -1.07 3.27 -26.02
C LYS A 149 -2.11 2.69 -25.08
N VAL A 150 -3.15 2.10 -25.65
CA VAL A 150 -4.15 1.35 -24.88
C VAL A 150 -3.77 -0.12 -24.85
N LYS A 151 -3.80 -0.74 -23.67
CA LYS A 151 -3.56 -2.19 -23.49
C LYS A 151 -4.56 -2.79 -22.51
N ASP A 152 -4.79 -4.08 -22.66
CA ASP A 152 -5.54 -4.88 -21.70
C ASP A 152 -4.55 -5.61 -20.76
N VAL A 153 -4.86 -5.60 -19.47
CA VAL A 153 -4.08 -6.26 -18.42
C VAL A 153 -5.03 -7.11 -17.58
N VAL A 154 -4.63 -8.32 -17.27
CA VAL A 154 -5.41 -9.24 -16.42
C VAL A 154 -4.74 -9.33 -15.07
N ILE A 155 -5.45 -8.89 -14.03
CA ILE A 155 -4.95 -8.91 -12.63
C ILE A 155 -5.77 -9.88 -11.79
N THR A 156 -5.13 -10.51 -10.79
CA THR A 156 -5.80 -11.36 -9.79
C THR A 156 -5.66 -10.72 -8.41
N ARG A 157 -6.75 -10.66 -7.64
CA ARG A 157 -6.81 -10.04 -6.31
C ARG A 157 -6.94 -11.06 -5.18
#